data_8bc7b4826c262e2d3118aa530a9bccc1
#
_entry.id   8bc7b4826c262e2d3118aa530a9bccc1
#
_cell.length_a   1.000
_cell.length_b   1.000
_cell.length_c   1.000
_cell.angle_alpha   90.00
_cell.angle_beta   90.00
_cell.angle_gamma   90.00
#
_symmetry.space_group_name_H-M   'P 1'
#
loop_
_entity.id
_entity.type
_entity.pdbx_description
1 polymer ?
#
loop_
_entity_poly.entity_id
_entity_poly.type
_entity_poly.pdbx_seq_one_letter_code
_entity_poly.pdbx_strand_id
1 'polypeptide(L)'
;AQLTGVPKENTFILENGDVLALTKDTCRLADHIESMGDVYIDGRDVSDSVGDPEIRERRMLSEEGVVTAVAVVDLKDYQIVAGPDIVSRGFVYMHESQELIKAANHEVFWAILNTFKNHKRVDRRAINRMIVLRLQRLLYDRTGRRPVIIPMVTILNADAQERAPKKNQAEDGKEGSGAT
;
A
#
# COMPACT_ATOMS: atom_id res chain seq x y z
N ALA A 1 35.29 -20.21 -14.37
CA ALA A 1 35.37 -21.54 -14.94
C ALA A 1 36.44 -21.63 -16.04
N GLN A 2 36.38 -20.87 -17.14
CA GLN A 2 37.35 -20.97 -18.25
C GLN A 2 38.78 -20.64 -17.82
N LEU A 3 39.01 -19.64 -16.97
CA LEU A 3 40.31 -19.27 -16.42
C LEU A 3 40.91 -20.37 -15.52
N THR A 4 40.10 -21.29 -15.03
CA THR A 4 40.53 -22.45 -14.21
C THR A 4 40.59 -23.74 -15.01
N GLY A 5 40.54 -23.67 -16.36
CA GLY A 5 40.70 -24.83 -17.25
C GLY A 5 39.40 -25.61 -17.50
N VAL A 6 38.26 -25.13 -17.04
CA VAL A 6 36.97 -25.79 -17.35
C VAL A 6 36.52 -25.37 -18.75
N PRO A 7 36.29 -26.28 -19.71
CA PRO A 7 35.79 -25.96 -21.03
C PRO A 7 34.41 -25.25 -21.00
N LYS A 8 34.16 -24.41 -22.01
CA LYS A 8 32.91 -23.62 -22.07
C LYS A 8 31.69 -24.55 -22.13
N GLU A 9 31.76 -25.64 -22.83
CA GLU A 9 30.71 -26.65 -22.98
C GLU A 9 30.37 -27.38 -21.68
N ASN A 10 31.25 -27.31 -20.67
CA ASN A 10 31.03 -27.89 -19.35
C ASN A 10 30.65 -26.81 -18.29
N THR A 11 30.32 -25.62 -18.77
CA THR A 11 29.92 -24.51 -17.89
C THR A 11 28.45 -24.18 -18.14
N PHE A 12 27.60 -24.41 -17.16
CA PHE A 12 26.16 -24.18 -17.24
C PHE A 12 25.75 -23.06 -16.28
N ILE A 13 24.94 -22.15 -16.77
CA ILE A 13 24.25 -21.16 -15.94
C ILE A 13 22.80 -21.66 -15.86
N LEU A 14 22.34 -21.95 -14.66
CA LEU A 14 21.03 -22.51 -14.40
C LEU A 14 20.15 -21.51 -13.66
N GLU A 15 18.88 -21.47 -14.03
CA GLU A 15 17.84 -20.77 -13.28
C GLU A 15 17.03 -21.77 -12.44
N ASN A 16 16.21 -21.24 -11.53
CA ASN A 16 15.32 -22.10 -10.74
C ASN A 16 14.32 -22.83 -11.67
N GLY A 17 14.27 -24.14 -11.54
CA GLY A 17 13.45 -24.98 -12.42
C GLY A 17 14.25 -25.67 -13.55
N ASP A 18 15.47 -25.20 -13.85
CA ASP A 18 16.32 -25.87 -14.84
C ASP A 18 16.81 -27.21 -14.33
N VAL A 19 16.71 -28.22 -15.17
CA VAL A 19 17.17 -29.58 -14.88
C VAL A 19 18.48 -29.85 -15.62
N LEU A 20 19.57 -30.10 -14.87
CA LEU A 20 20.82 -30.55 -15.45
C LEU A 20 20.94 -32.06 -15.33
N ALA A 21 20.87 -32.76 -16.46
CA ALA A 21 21.04 -34.20 -16.51
C ALA A 21 22.54 -34.54 -16.59
N LEU A 22 23.04 -35.25 -15.57
CA LEU A 22 24.41 -35.68 -15.44
C LEU A 22 24.51 -37.21 -15.62
N THR A 23 25.38 -37.62 -16.48
CA THR A 23 25.82 -39.02 -16.60
C THR A 23 27.34 -39.12 -16.33
N LYS A 24 27.88 -40.31 -16.37
CA LYS A 24 29.33 -40.50 -16.17
C LYS A 24 30.17 -39.73 -17.23
N ASP A 25 29.66 -39.63 -18.44
CA ASP A 25 30.41 -39.13 -19.59
C ASP A 25 29.79 -37.86 -20.21
N THR A 26 28.58 -37.48 -19.81
CA THR A 26 27.84 -36.34 -20.41
C THR A 26 27.16 -35.47 -19.38
N CYS A 27 27.06 -34.18 -19.71
CA CYS A 27 26.29 -33.21 -18.99
C CYS A 27 25.45 -32.38 -19.99
N ARG A 28 24.14 -32.31 -19.80
CA ARG A 28 23.25 -31.56 -20.69
C ARG A 28 22.06 -30.96 -19.94
N LEU A 29 21.58 -29.84 -20.45
CA LEU A 29 20.28 -29.31 -20.01
C LEU A 29 19.17 -30.27 -20.48
N ALA A 30 18.29 -30.64 -19.55
CA ALA A 30 17.05 -31.35 -19.80
C ALA A 30 15.85 -30.38 -19.82
N ASP A 31 14.64 -30.92 -19.76
CA ASP A 31 13.44 -30.13 -19.73
C ASP A 31 13.37 -29.25 -18.46
N HIS A 32 12.82 -28.04 -18.62
CA HIS A 32 12.59 -27.13 -17.51
C HIS A 32 11.39 -27.57 -16.68
N ILE A 33 11.51 -27.62 -15.37
CA ILE A 33 10.37 -27.82 -14.47
C ILE A 33 9.73 -26.45 -14.28
N GLU A 34 8.46 -26.32 -14.64
CA GLU A 34 7.72 -25.07 -14.42
C GLU A 34 7.87 -24.65 -12.95
N SER A 35 8.30 -23.42 -12.76
CA SER A 35 8.48 -22.85 -11.41
C SER A 35 7.16 -22.93 -10.65
N MET A 36 7.19 -23.54 -9.48
CA MET A 36 6.03 -23.58 -8.59
C MET A 36 5.73 -22.20 -7.96
N GLY A 37 6.41 -21.15 -8.43
CA GLY A 37 6.30 -19.80 -7.92
C GLY A 37 7.21 -19.55 -6.70
N ASP A 38 7.23 -18.30 -6.29
CA ASP A 38 7.96 -17.90 -5.08
C ASP A 38 7.15 -18.30 -3.84
N VAL A 39 7.79 -18.96 -2.90
CA VAL A 39 7.23 -19.24 -1.58
C VAL A 39 7.68 -18.13 -0.62
N TYR A 40 6.73 -17.41 -0.07
CA TYR A 40 6.99 -16.34 0.87
C TYR A 40 6.87 -16.84 2.31
N ILE A 41 7.85 -16.47 3.14
CA ILE A 41 7.87 -16.83 4.56
C ILE A 41 7.64 -15.55 5.37
N ASP A 42 6.57 -15.52 6.17
CA ASP A 42 6.29 -14.47 7.13
C ASP A 42 6.35 -15.02 8.56
N GLY A 43 7.49 -14.80 9.21
CA GLY A 43 7.72 -15.32 10.55
C GLY A 43 7.68 -16.84 10.59
N ARG A 44 6.60 -17.42 11.10
CA ARG A 44 6.37 -18.87 11.17
C ARG A 44 5.41 -19.39 10.10
N ASP A 45 4.75 -18.50 9.42
CA ASP A 45 3.74 -18.87 8.42
C ASP A 45 4.40 -18.92 7.04
N VAL A 46 4.09 -19.99 6.31
CA VAL A 46 4.52 -20.20 4.93
C VAL A 46 3.30 -19.95 4.06
N SER A 47 3.38 -18.93 3.21
CA SER A 47 2.32 -18.62 2.26
C SER A 47 2.68 -19.12 0.87
N ASP A 48 1.89 -20.07 0.37
CA ASP A 48 2.07 -20.65 -0.97
C ASP A 48 1.47 -19.78 -2.09
N SER A 49 0.83 -18.66 -1.74
CA SER A 49 0.13 -17.85 -2.73
C SER A 49 0.68 -16.43 -2.86
N VAL A 50 1.18 -16.11 -4.05
CA VAL A 50 1.47 -14.72 -4.51
C VAL A 50 0.22 -13.81 -4.38
N GLY A 51 -0.94 -14.40 -4.08
CA GLY A 51 -2.23 -13.74 -3.94
C GLY A 51 -2.55 -13.21 -2.55
N ASP A 52 -1.74 -13.47 -1.55
CA ASP A 52 -1.96 -13.02 -0.18
C ASP A 52 -1.99 -11.48 -0.10
N PRO A 53 -3.07 -10.87 0.43
CA PRO A 53 -3.21 -9.42 0.55
C PRO A 53 -2.04 -8.77 1.29
N GLU A 54 -1.52 -9.41 2.34
CA GLU A 54 -0.44 -8.89 3.19
C GLU A 54 0.89 -8.86 2.44
N ILE A 55 1.18 -9.88 1.64
CA ILE A 55 2.39 -9.93 0.81
C ILE A 55 2.32 -8.85 -0.27
N ARG A 56 1.17 -8.68 -0.91
CA ARG A 56 0.95 -7.62 -1.91
C ARG A 56 1.12 -6.22 -1.30
N GLU A 57 0.59 -6.01 -0.11
CA GLU A 57 0.73 -4.73 0.58
C GLU A 57 2.19 -4.44 0.92
N ARG A 58 2.92 -5.40 1.48
CA ARG A 58 4.35 -5.27 1.76
C ARG A 58 5.18 -4.99 0.51
N ARG A 59 4.90 -5.68 -0.57
CA ARG A 59 5.56 -5.46 -1.86
C ARG A 59 5.29 -4.04 -2.37
N MET A 60 4.05 -3.60 -2.36
CA MET A 60 3.67 -2.25 -2.75
C MET A 60 4.36 -1.19 -1.88
N LEU A 61 4.42 -1.40 -0.55
CA LEU A 61 5.13 -0.51 0.36
C LEU A 61 6.63 -0.45 0.07
N SER A 62 7.27 -1.58 -0.28
CA SER A 62 8.71 -1.64 -0.59
C SER A 62 9.05 -1.02 -1.95
N GLU A 63 8.20 -1.20 -2.96
CA GLU A 63 8.43 -0.71 -4.31
C GLU A 63 8.04 0.76 -4.47
N GLU A 64 6.88 1.15 -3.94
CA GLU A 64 6.28 2.46 -4.19
C GLU A 64 6.45 3.45 -3.02
N GLY A 65 6.65 2.93 -1.81
CA GLY A 65 6.77 3.72 -0.58
C GLY A 65 5.43 4.27 -0.06
N VAL A 66 5.53 5.13 0.96
CA VAL A 66 4.38 5.69 1.68
C VAL A 66 4.44 7.21 1.71
N VAL A 67 3.28 7.84 1.55
CA VAL A 67 3.08 9.28 1.73
C VAL A 67 1.95 9.49 2.74
N THR A 68 2.26 10.17 3.83
CA THR A 68 1.29 10.52 4.88
C THR A 68 0.97 12.00 4.80
N ALA A 69 -0.31 12.34 4.73
CA ALA A 69 -0.80 13.72 4.79
C ALA A 69 -1.47 13.98 6.13
N VAL A 70 -0.93 14.91 6.90
CA VAL A 70 -1.40 15.23 8.26
C VAL A 70 -2.07 16.59 8.26
N ALA A 71 -3.27 16.70 8.80
CA ALA A 71 -3.96 17.99 8.98
C ALA A 71 -4.89 17.98 10.19
N VAL A 72 -5.08 19.14 10.78
CA VAL A 72 -6.08 19.39 11.83
C VAL A 72 -7.13 20.34 11.28
N VAL A 73 -8.38 19.94 11.33
CA VAL A 73 -9.52 20.72 10.80
C VAL A 73 -10.57 20.95 11.87
N ASP A 74 -11.20 22.10 11.84
CA ASP A 74 -12.38 22.43 12.64
C ASP A 74 -13.62 22.38 11.74
N LEU A 75 -14.56 21.47 12.04
CA LEU A 75 -15.80 21.36 11.30
C LEU A 75 -16.88 22.35 11.74
N LYS A 76 -16.72 23.03 12.88
CA LYS A 76 -17.63 24.08 13.30
C LYS A 76 -17.45 25.32 12.44
N ASP A 77 -16.18 25.72 12.23
CA ASP A 77 -15.84 26.94 11.51
C ASP A 77 -15.35 26.65 10.07
N TYR A 78 -15.32 25.37 9.66
CA TYR A 78 -14.87 24.92 8.35
C TYR A 78 -13.48 25.46 7.97
N GLN A 79 -12.53 25.33 8.89
CA GLN A 79 -11.18 25.84 8.68
C GLN A 79 -10.11 24.78 8.98
N ILE A 80 -8.93 24.98 8.39
CA ILE A 80 -7.74 24.21 8.68
C ILE A 80 -7.03 24.90 9.83
N VAL A 81 -6.88 24.20 10.95
CA VAL A 81 -6.28 24.74 12.18
C VAL A 81 -4.77 24.53 12.18
N ALA A 82 -4.28 23.40 11.66
CA ALA A 82 -2.86 23.11 11.54
C ALA A 82 -2.57 22.20 10.33
N GLY A 83 -1.38 22.31 9.77
CA GLY A 83 -0.97 21.64 8.55
C GLY A 83 -1.52 22.35 7.30
N PRO A 84 -1.70 21.63 6.15
CA PRO A 84 -1.30 20.25 5.97
C PRO A 84 0.20 20.04 5.93
N ASP A 85 0.67 18.91 6.47
CA ASP A 85 2.05 18.48 6.39
C ASP A 85 2.16 17.13 5.68
N ILE A 86 3.19 16.99 4.84
CA ILE A 86 3.47 15.76 4.10
C ILE A 86 4.73 15.10 4.65
N VAL A 87 4.59 13.83 4.99
CA VAL A 87 5.71 12.97 5.37
C VAL A 87 5.77 11.79 4.41
N SER A 88 6.94 11.48 3.88
CA SER A 88 7.13 10.32 3.01
C SER A 88 8.23 9.39 3.51
N ARG A 89 8.08 8.09 3.20
CA ARG A 89 9.09 7.06 3.45
C ARG A 89 9.15 6.12 2.25
N GLY A 90 10.37 5.86 1.77
CA GLY A 90 10.61 4.94 0.65
C GLY A 90 10.10 5.42 -0.71
N PHE A 91 9.49 6.59 -0.79
CA PHE A 91 8.91 7.11 -2.03
C PHE A 91 9.89 8.02 -2.81
N VAL A 92 10.37 9.09 -2.17
CA VAL A 92 11.32 10.05 -2.76
C VAL A 92 12.36 10.48 -1.74
N TYR A 93 13.53 10.88 -2.21
CA TYR A 93 14.54 11.53 -1.37
C TYR A 93 14.07 12.93 -1.00
N MET A 94 13.80 13.15 0.29
CA MET A 94 13.23 14.41 0.82
C MET A 94 14.07 15.65 0.45
N HIS A 95 15.39 15.52 0.33
CA HIS A 95 16.26 16.66 0.01
C HIS A 95 16.14 17.13 -1.45
N GLU A 96 15.79 16.25 -2.37
CA GLU A 96 15.71 16.59 -3.80
C GLU A 96 14.29 16.94 -4.25
N SER A 97 13.31 16.83 -3.36
CA SER A 97 11.88 16.89 -3.73
C SER A 97 11.09 17.98 -3.00
N GLN A 98 11.73 19.04 -2.54
CA GLN A 98 11.04 20.11 -1.79
C GLN A 98 9.88 20.75 -2.57
N GLU A 99 10.01 20.89 -3.88
CA GLU A 99 8.93 21.42 -4.73
C GLU A 99 7.75 20.47 -4.82
N LEU A 100 8.01 19.16 -4.91
CA LEU A 100 6.96 18.15 -4.92
C LEU A 100 6.18 18.14 -3.60
N ILE A 101 6.89 18.26 -2.47
CA ILE A 101 6.27 18.33 -1.14
C ILE A 101 5.43 19.59 -0.99
N LYS A 102 5.92 20.75 -1.45
CA LYS A 102 5.14 21.99 -1.47
C LYS A 102 3.88 21.86 -2.32
N ALA A 103 4.01 21.25 -3.51
CA ALA A 103 2.87 21.00 -4.38
C ALA A 103 1.86 20.02 -3.72
N ALA A 104 2.35 18.98 -3.06
CA ALA A 104 1.51 18.02 -2.34
C ALA A 104 0.77 18.68 -1.15
N ASN A 105 1.46 19.51 -0.36
CA ASN A 105 0.82 20.30 0.69
C ASN A 105 -0.29 21.20 0.15
N HIS A 106 -0.03 21.88 -0.97
CA HIS A 106 -0.99 22.74 -1.65
C HIS A 106 -2.22 21.95 -2.14
N GLU A 107 -2.01 20.78 -2.73
CA GLU A 107 -3.12 19.91 -3.17
C GLU A 107 -3.95 19.42 -1.99
N VAL A 108 -3.33 19.03 -0.86
CA VAL A 108 -4.06 18.64 0.34
C VAL A 108 -4.88 19.80 0.91
N PHE A 109 -4.28 20.98 0.97
CA PHE A 109 -4.98 22.21 1.39
C PHE A 109 -6.24 22.45 0.57
N TRP A 110 -6.13 22.41 -0.76
CA TRP A 110 -7.27 22.60 -1.66
C TRP A 110 -8.27 21.44 -1.61
N ALA A 111 -7.81 20.21 -1.40
CA ALA A 111 -8.70 19.07 -1.22
C ALA A 111 -9.64 19.27 -0.02
N ILE A 112 -9.09 19.74 1.10
CA ILE A 112 -9.86 20.02 2.31
C ILE A 112 -10.83 21.19 2.08
N LEU A 113 -10.35 22.32 1.56
CA LEU A 113 -11.20 23.49 1.31
C LEU A 113 -12.32 23.23 0.32
N ASN A 114 -12.05 22.48 -0.75
CA ASN A 114 -13.09 22.12 -1.72
C ASN A 114 -14.11 21.16 -1.10
N THR A 115 -13.69 20.29 -0.19
CA THR A 115 -14.62 19.43 0.55
C THR A 115 -15.55 20.28 1.42
N PHE A 116 -15.03 21.30 2.10
CA PHE A 116 -15.85 22.22 2.89
C PHE A 116 -16.88 22.99 2.05
N LYS A 117 -16.50 23.42 0.83
CA LYS A 117 -17.39 24.18 -0.06
C LYS A 117 -18.50 23.35 -0.72
N ASN A 118 -18.19 22.11 -1.08
CA ASN A 118 -19.01 21.34 -2.01
C ASN A 118 -19.90 20.28 -1.32
N HIS A 119 -19.71 20.00 -0.04
CA HIS A 119 -20.48 18.99 0.67
C HIS A 119 -21.47 19.59 1.66
N LYS A 120 -22.75 19.18 1.56
CA LYS A 120 -23.77 19.56 2.54
C LYS A 120 -23.50 18.99 3.94
N ARG A 121 -22.76 17.90 4.01
CA ARG A 121 -22.32 17.27 5.25
C ARG A 121 -20.87 16.84 5.06
N VAL A 122 -19.95 17.47 5.76
CA VAL A 122 -18.54 17.17 5.74
C VAL A 122 -18.24 16.16 6.84
N ASP A 123 -17.66 15.04 6.48
CA ASP A 123 -17.15 14.05 7.41
C ASP A 123 -15.69 13.72 7.11
N ARG A 124 -15.02 13.02 8.03
CA ARG A 124 -13.62 12.58 7.87
C ARG A 124 -13.42 11.76 6.61
N ARG A 125 -14.41 10.92 6.26
CA ARG A 125 -14.30 10.03 5.09
C ARG A 125 -14.28 10.81 3.79
N ALA A 126 -15.11 11.84 3.70
CA ALA A 126 -15.13 12.72 2.52
C ALA A 126 -13.80 13.47 2.36
N ILE A 127 -13.26 14.03 3.45
CA ILE A 127 -11.97 14.72 3.44
C ILE A 127 -10.85 13.75 3.03
N ASN A 128 -10.75 12.60 3.69
CA ASN A 128 -9.72 11.60 3.41
C ASN A 128 -9.76 11.12 1.96
N ARG A 129 -10.94 10.85 1.43
CA ARG A 129 -11.12 10.44 0.03
C ARG A 129 -10.59 11.51 -0.94
N MET A 130 -10.91 12.77 -0.70
CA MET A 130 -10.44 13.85 -1.57
C MET A 130 -8.93 14.04 -1.50
N ILE A 131 -8.33 13.92 -0.31
CA ILE A 131 -6.88 13.96 -0.14
C ILE A 131 -6.22 12.83 -0.94
N VAL A 132 -6.69 11.60 -0.79
CA VAL A 132 -6.14 10.44 -1.51
C VAL A 132 -6.22 10.65 -3.02
N LEU A 133 -7.39 11.01 -3.55
CA LEU A 133 -7.59 11.21 -4.99
C LEU A 133 -6.66 12.28 -5.57
N ARG A 134 -6.53 13.43 -4.86
CA ARG A 134 -5.70 14.53 -5.32
C ARG A 134 -4.22 14.20 -5.27
N LEU A 135 -3.76 13.61 -4.18
CA LEU A 135 -2.37 13.20 -4.04
C LEU A 135 -1.98 12.09 -5.00
N GLN A 136 -2.83 11.06 -5.20
CA GLN A 136 -2.55 10.00 -6.17
C GLN A 136 -2.32 10.57 -7.56
N ARG A 137 -3.18 11.48 -7.99
CA ARG A 137 -3.04 12.13 -9.29
C ARG A 137 -1.75 12.96 -9.39
N LEU A 138 -1.51 13.88 -8.45
CA LEU A 138 -0.32 14.73 -8.46
C LEU A 138 0.97 13.90 -8.47
N LEU A 139 1.06 12.90 -7.59
CA LEU A 139 2.26 12.10 -7.43
C LEU A 139 2.52 11.24 -8.67
N TYR A 140 1.48 10.64 -9.22
CA TYR A 140 1.59 9.89 -10.47
C TYR A 140 2.00 10.79 -11.66
N ASP A 141 1.36 11.94 -11.83
CA ASP A 141 1.66 12.87 -12.93
C ASP A 141 3.11 13.39 -12.86
N ARG A 142 3.67 13.52 -11.65
CA ARG A 142 5.02 14.05 -11.43
C ARG A 142 6.12 12.99 -11.40
N THR A 143 5.82 11.77 -11.01
CA THR A 143 6.85 10.75 -10.73
C THR A 143 6.62 9.43 -11.45
N GLY A 144 5.45 9.21 -12.05
CA GLY A 144 5.03 7.91 -12.61
C GLY A 144 4.77 6.83 -11.57
N ARG A 145 4.90 7.13 -10.26
CA ARG A 145 4.78 6.18 -9.15
C ARG A 145 3.47 6.36 -8.41
N ARG A 146 3.03 5.28 -7.72
CA ARG A 146 1.76 5.23 -6.99
C ARG A 146 1.97 4.84 -5.52
N PRO A 147 2.55 5.72 -4.69
CA PRO A 147 2.78 5.40 -3.29
C PRO A 147 1.48 5.14 -2.53
N VAL A 148 1.59 4.39 -1.45
CA VAL A 148 0.49 4.24 -0.50
C VAL A 148 0.25 5.58 0.20
N ILE A 149 -0.98 6.10 0.11
CA ILE A 149 -1.34 7.39 0.71
C ILE A 149 -2.15 7.16 1.97
N ILE A 150 -1.66 7.70 3.09
CA ILE A 150 -2.31 7.61 4.40
C ILE A 150 -2.72 9.01 4.85
N PRO A 151 -4.01 9.39 4.69
CA PRO A 151 -4.51 10.65 5.22
C PRO A 151 -4.76 10.53 6.73
N MET A 152 -4.14 11.41 7.51
CA MET A 152 -4.31 11.52 8.96
C MET A 152 -4.96 12.87 9.29
N VAL A 153 -6.29 12.92 9.23
CA VAL A 153 -7.06 14.13 9.53
C VAL A 153 -7.66 14.04 10.92
N THR A 154 -7.24 14.98 11.79
CA THR A 154 -7.84 15.17 13.12
C THR A 154 -8.95 16.21 13.02
N ILE A 155 -10.13 15.89 13.52
CA ILE A 155 -11.27 16.80 13.54
C ILE A 155 -11.44 17.35 14.95
N LEU A 156 -11.45 18.66 15.05
CA LEU A 156 -11.83 19.38 16.25
C LEU A 156 -13.35 19.68 16.18
N ASN A 157 -13.99 19.72 17.34
CA ASN A 157 -15.43 20.06 17.48
C ASN A 157 -16.33 19.20 16.59
N ALA A 158 -15.99 17.91 16.41
CA ALA A 158 -16.92 16.96 15.80
C ALA A 158 -18.13 16.78 16.72
N ASP A 159 -19.33 16.94 16.18
CA ASP A 159 -20.55 16.65 16.91
C ASP A 159 -20.50 15.25 17.52
N ALA A 160 -21.05 15.10 18.73
CA ALA A 160 -20.97 13.88 19.53
C ALA A 160 -21.48 12.60 18.81
N GLN A 161 -22.17 12.72 17.70
CA GLN A 161 -22.68 11.63 16.87
C GLN A 161 -21.59 10.86 16.11
N GLU A 162 -20.43 11.43 15.89
CA GLU A 162 -19.33 10.72 15.19
C GLU A 162 -18.46 9.89 16.14
N ARG A 163 -18.62 10.06 17.45
CA ARG A 163 -17.84 9.36 18.49
C ARG A 163 -18.47 8.08 19.01
N ALA A 164 -19.70 7.74 18.62
CA ALA A 164 -20.33 6.49 19.06
C ALA A 164 -19.86 5.33 18.17
N PRO A 165 -19.21 4.29 18.73
CA PRO A 165 -19.00 3.06 17.99
C PRO A 165 -20.37 2.48 17.64
N LYS A 166 -20.59 2.13 16.37
CA LYS A 166 -21.76 1.37 15.96
C LYS A 166 -21.82 0.12 16.85
N LYS A 167 -22.78 0.04 17.76
CA LYS A 167 -23.14 -1.19 18.45
C LYS A 167 -23.42 -2.24 17.38
N ASN A 168 -22.60 -3.27 17.34
CA ASN A 168 -22.95 -4.51 16.65
C ASN A 168 -24.26 -4.97 17.24
N GLN A 169 -25.31 -4.96 16.43
CA GLN A 169 -26.51 -5.72 16.70
C GLN A 169 -26.11 -7.19 16.53
N ALA A 170 -25.64 -7.80 17.62
CA ALA A 170 -25.58 -9.23 17.74
C ALA A 170 -27.01 -9.75 17.84
N GLU A 171 -27.29 -10.65 16.99
CA GLU A 171 -28.41 -11.53 16.84
C GLU A 171 -29.05 -11.93 18.18
N ASP A 172 -30.26 -11.45 18.40
CA ASP A 172 -31.18 -12.11 19.33
C ASP A 172 -31.76 -13.32 18.61
N GLY A 173 -31.17 -14.48 18.90
CA GLY A 173 -31.59 -15.77 18.44
C GLY A 173 -32.97 -16.12 18.99
N LYS A 174 -33.79 -16.56 18.10
CA LYS A 174 -35.05 -17.26 18.35
C LYS A 174 -34.79 -18.53 19.17
N GLU A 175 -35.12 -18.54 20.42
CA GLU A 175 -35.59 -19.72 21.08
C GLU A 175 -37.11 -19.83 20.86
N GLY A 176 -37.48 -20.69 19.97
CA GLY A 176 -38.85 -21.13 19.72
C GLY A 176 -39.14 -22.42 20.45
N SER A 177 -39.79 -22.32 21.55
CA SER A 177 -40.55 -23.36 22.24
C SER A 177 -41.42 -24.17 21.26
N GLY A 178 -41.39 -25.45 21.36
CA GLY A 178 -42.29 -26.44 20.78
C GLY A 178 -42.48 -27.60 21.71
N ALA A 179 -43.38 -27.42 22.65
CA ALA A 179 -43.96 -28.55 23.37
C ALA A 179 -45.01 -29.20 22.47
N THR A 180 -45.02 -30.49 22.33
CA THR A 180 -46.04 -31.51 22.63
C THR A 180 -45.61 -32.80 22.03
#